data_47290a73efd34a44ca884eaa5a2773e8
#
_entry.id   47290a73efd34a44ca884eaa5a2773e8
#
_cell.length_a   1.000
_cell.length_b   1.000
_cell.length_c   1.000
_cell.angle_alpha   90.00
_cell.angle_beta   90.00
_cell.angle_gamma   90.00
#
_symmetry.space_group_name_H-M   'P 1'
#
loop_
_entity.id
_entity.type
_entity.pdbx_description
1 polymer ?
#
loop_
_entity_poly.entity_id
_entity_poly.type
_entity_poly.pdbx_seq_one_letter_code
_entity_poly.pdbx_strand_id
1 'polypeptide(L)'
;MICLDTNVIYHFLFETELTSASEKIIREAIIEGMAIPMIVYNELLYTTGAKIARIKYGAKGKYSFRRHIAKHGFPEEAIEKVNGFIMDFKVTVLRDYQDPDELVKTIKIYRLAPNDAQIVLTCKHRSIETLATFDEDFKRVPWLKVIP
;
A
#
# COMPACT_ATOMS: atom_id res chain seq x y z
N MET A 1 -8.13 14.46 -2.51
CA MET A 1 -7.77 13.17 -1.82
C MET A 1 -6.59 12.55 -2.54
N ILE A 2 -5.64 12.06 -1.78
CA ILE A 2 -4.43 11.40 -2.30
C ILE A 2 -4.50 9.93 -1.95
N CYS A 3 -4.31 9.06 -2.94
CA CYS A 3 -4.14 7.63 -2.73
C CYS A 3 -2.69 7.36 -2.28
N LEU A 4 -2.52 6.53 -1.27
CA LEU A 4 -1.19 6.10 -0.81
C LEU A 4 -0.95 4.66 -1.26
N ASP A 5 0.25 4.41 -1.78
CA ASP A 5 0.73 3.07 -2.06
C ASP A 5 1.38 2.44 -0.81
N THR A 6 1.46 1.13 -0.80
CA THR A 6 2.04 0.34 0.31
C THR A 6 3.43 0.83 0.69
N ASN A 7 4.30 1.11 -0.28
CA ASN A 7 5.68 1.48 -0.02
C ASN A 7 5.82 2.79 0.76
N VAL A 8 4.97 3.78 0.52
CA VAL A 8 4.98 5.05 1.26
C VAL A 8 4.66 4.81 2.73
N ILE A 9 3.62 4.02 3.02
CA ILE A 9 3.22 3.73 4.40
C ILE A 9 4.26 2.83 5.09
N TYR A 10 4.78 1.83 4.38
CA TYR A 10 5.81 0.94 4.92
C TYR A 10 7.05 1.70 5.39
N HIS A 11 7.57 2.61 4.55
CA HIS A 11 8.75 3.42 4.90
C HIS A 11 8.45 4.48 5.97
N PHE A 12 7.20 4.79 6.21
CA PHE A 12 6.77 5.58 7.36
C PHE A 12 6.74 4.76 8.65
N LEU A 13 6.25 3.52 8.59
CA LEU A 13 6.10 2.65 9.78
C LEU A 13 7.43 2.07 10.26
N PHE A 14 8.40 1.88 9.36
CA PHE A 14 9.70 1.32 9.66
C PHE A 14 10.81 2.29 9.26
N GLU A 15 11.82 2.41 10.11
CA GLU A 15 12.96 3.28 9.81
C GLU A 15 13.80 2.72 8.65
N THR A 16 13.87 3.49 7.56
CA THR A 16 14.61 3.20 6.34
C THR A 16 15.21 4.49 5.78
N GLU A 17 15.98 4.39 4.69
CA GLU A 17 16.49 5.57 3.96
C GLU A 17 15.38 6.43 3.34
N LEU A 18 14.17 5.87 3.18
CA LEU A 18 13.02 6.59 2.60
C LEU A 18 12.05 7.15 3.64
N THR A 19 12.31 6.97 4.93
CA THR A 19 11.41 7.43 6.00
C THR A 19 11.17 8.95 5.95
N SER A 20 12.22 9.74 5.80
CA SER A 20 12.07 11.20 5.71
C SER A 20 11.22 11.64 4.52
N ALA A 21 11.39 10.99 3.37
CA ALA A 21 10.57 11.26 2.19
C ALA A 21 9.10 10.86 2.41
N SER A 22 8.86 9.72 3.06
CA SER A 22 7.51 9.26 3.41
C SER A 22 6.82 10.20 4.38
N GLU A 23 7.52 10.66 5.42
CA GLU A 23 6.98 11.63 6.37
C GLU A 23 6.57 12.94 5.70
N LYS A 24 7.38 13.42 4.75
CA LYS A 24 7.05 14.62 3.98
C LYS A 24 5.77 14.42 3.16
N ILE A 25 5.70 13.31 2.42
CA ILE A 25 4.51 12.97 1.62
C ILE A 25 3.25 12.91 2.50
N ILE A 26 3.30 12.19 3.62
CA ILE A 26 2.15 12.04 4.51
C ILE A 26 1.74 13.37 5.11
N ARG A 27 2.70 14.21 5.52
CA ARG A 27 2.42 15.54 6.04
C ARG A 27 1.69 16.45 5.03
N GLU A 28 2.08 16.35 3.77
CA GLU A 28 1.42 17.09 2.68
C GLU A 28 0.04 16.50 2.37
N ALA A 29 -0.07 15.16 2.35
CA ALA A 29 -1.30 14.46 2.02
C ALA A 29 -2.42 14.61 3.06
N ILE A 30 -2.10 14.82 4.33
CA ILE A 30 -3.09 15.05 5.41
C ILE A 30 -4.05 16.18 5.04
N ILE A 31 -3.56 17.23 4.41
CA ILE A 31 -4.35 18.43 4.09
C ILE A 31 -5.44 18.10 3.05
N GLU A 32 -5.13 17.24 2.10
CA GLU A 32 -6.05 16.86 1.02
C GLU A 32 -6.94 15.64 1.36
N GLY A 33 -6.62 14.96 2.46
CA GLY A 33 -7.21 13.68 2.80
C GLY A 33 -6.50 12.50 2.11
N MET A 34 -6.42 11.39 2.82
CA MET A 34 -5.71 10.19 2.38
C MET A 34 -6.64 9.00 2.23
N ALA A 35 -6.39 8.19 1.23
CA ALA A 35 -7.12 6.95 1.01
C ALA A 35 -6.17 5.83 0.58
N ILE A 36 -6.56 4.59 0.86
CA ILE A 36 -5.93 3.38 0.34
C ILE A 36 -6.98 2.41 -0.17
N PRO A 37 -6.80 1.79 -1.33
CA PRO A 37 -7.61 0.65 -1.74
C PRO A 37 -7.45 -0.54 -0.80
N MET A 38 -8.43 -1.43 -0.74
CA MET A 38 -8.37 -2.64 0.09
C MET A 38 -7.16 -3.51 -0.25
N ILE A 39 -6.77 -3.57 -1.53
CA ILE A 39 -5.58 -4.31 -1.95
C ILE A 39 -4.29 -3.76 -1.31
N VAL A 40 -4.17 -2.46 -1.15
CA VAL A 40 -3.05 -1.82 -0.44
C VAL A 40 -3.10 -2.17 1.05
N TYR A 41 -4.28 -2.15 1.66
CA TYR A 41 -4.44 -2.55 3.06
C TYR A 41 -3.98 -4.00 3.29
N ASN A 42 -4.38 -4.92 2.43
CA ASN A 42 -3.94 -6.32 2.49
C ASN A 42 -2.42 -6.46 2.34
N GLU A 43 -1.85 -5.79 1.36
CA GLU A 43 -0.41 -5.83 1.10
C GLU A 43 0.37 -5.23 2.27
N LEU A 44 -0.12 -4.14 2.84
CA LEU A 44 0.50 -3.47 3.99
C LEU A 44 0.49 -4.38 5.23
N LEU A 45 -0.64 -5.06 5.51
CA LEU A 45 -0.70 -6.06 6.57
C LEU A 45 0.32 -7.18 6.34
N TYR A 46 0.39 -7.70 5.12
CA TYR A 46 1.32 -8.79 4.79
C TYR A 46 2.79 -8.35 4.95
N THR A 47 3.18 -7.24 4.35
CA THR A 47 4.58 -6.75 4.39
C THR A 47 5.00 -6.36 5.81
N THR A 48 4.11 -5.74 6.57
CA THR A 48 4.35 -5.38 7.98
C THR A 48 4.46 -6.64 8.85
N GLY A 49 3.58 -7.59 8.67
CA GLY A 49 3.61 -8.86 9.38
C GLY A 49 4.87 -9.67 9.09
N ALA A 50 5.26 -9.77 7.82
CA ALA A 50 6.49 -10.46 7.41
C ALA A 50 7.74 -9.78 8.00
N LYS A 51 7.78 -8.46 8.02
CA LYS A 51 8.88 -7.69 8.62
C LYS A 51 9.02 -7.97 10.12
N ILE A 52 7.92 -7.92 10.85
CA ILE A 52 7.89 -8.17 12.29
C ILE A 52 8.28 -9.62 12.60
N ALA A 53 7.75 -10.59 11.85
CA ALA A 53 8.11 -11.99 12.01
C ALA A 53 9.60 -12.24 11.77
N ARG A 54 10.19 -11.57 10.79
CA ARG A 54 11.64 -11.65 10.52
C ARG A 54 12.47 -11.05 11.65
N ILE A 55 12.10 -9.86 12.12
CA ILE A 55 12.86 -9.16 13.18
C ILE A 55 12.76 -9.90 14.52
N LYS A 56 11.56 -10.29 14.93
CA LYS A 56 11.32 -10.86 16.27
C LYS A 56 11.57 -12.35 16.36
N TYR A 57 11.32 -13.11 15.27
CA TYR A 57 11.31 -14.57 15.30
C TYR A 57 12.26 -15.19 14.28
N GLY A 58 12.99 -14.39 13.53
CA GLY A 58 13.94 -14.87 12.51
C GLY A 58 13.29 -15.57 11.31
N ALA A 59 11.99 -15.36 11.10
CA ALA A 59 11.25 -15.94 9.97
C ALA A 59 11.65 -15.24 8.66
N LYS A 60 12.59 -15.83 7.92
CA LYS A 60 13.09 -15.29 6.65
C LYS A 60 12.38 -15.94 5.47
N GLY A 61 11.84 -15.11 4.58
CA GLY A 61 11.19 -15.53 3.35
C GLY A 61 9.74 -16.00 3.51
N LYS A 62 9.09 -16.16 2.38
CA LYS A 62 7.64 -16.44 2.28
C LYS A 62 7.20 -17.71 3.00
N TYR A 63 7.93 -18.82 2.82
CA TYR A 63 7.57 -20.09 3.44
C TYR A 63 7.75 -20.09 4.95
N SER A 64 8.79 -19.44 5.44
CA SER A 64 9.04 -19.29 6.88
C SER A 64 7.96 -18.46 7.55
N PHE A 65 7.51 -17.37 6.92
CA PHE A 65 6.42 -16.55 7.42
C PHE A 65 5.08 -17.30 7.45
N ARG A 66 4.77 -18.06 6.41
CA ARG A 66 3.55 -18.89 6.39
C ARG A 66 3.55 -19.96 7.48
N ARG A 67 4.67 -20.62 7.73
CA ARG A 67 4.81 -21.57 8.85
C ARG A 67 4.65 -20.89 10.20
N HIS A 68 5.21 -19.68 10.34
CA HIS A 68 5.03 -18.87 11.54
C HIS A 68 3.55 -18.57 11.81
N ILE A 69 2.81 -18.13 10.79
CA ILE A 69 1.37 -17.88 10.90
C ILE A 69 0.61 -19.13 11.33
N ALA A 70 0.90 -20.27 10.70
CA ALA A 70 0.23 -21.53 11.01
C ALA A 70 0.47 -21.97 12.45
N LYS A 71 1.64 -21.70 13.01
CA LYS A 71 2.04 -22.11 14.35
C LYS A 71 1.63 -21.10 15.44
N HIS A 72 1.73 -19.81 15.16
CA HIS A 72 1.60 -18.73 16.16
C HIS A 72 0.49 -17.72 15.86
N GLY A 73 -0.15 -17.82 14.70
CA GLY A 73 -1.07 -16.81 14.19
C GLY A 73 -0.36 -15.64 13.50
N PHE A 74 -1.14 -14.79 12.86
CA PHE A 74 -0.63 -13.58 12.24
C PHE A 74 -0.14 -12.61 13.33
N PRO A 75 1.02 -11.93 13.16
CA PRO A 75 1.56 -11.03 14.18
C PRO A 75 0.58 -9.91 14.55
N GLU A 76 0.08 -9.93 15.78
CA GLU A 76 -0.88 -8.94 16.30
C GLU A 76 -0.31 -7.51 16.24
N GLU A 77 0.98 -7.36 16.52
CA GLU A 77 1.68 -6.08 16.44
C GLU A 77 1.60 -5.45 15.03
N ALA A 78 1.60 -6.27 13.97
CA ALA A 78 1.45 -5.78 12.60
C ALA A 78 0.06 -5.18 12.37
N ILE A 79 -0.97 -5.86 12.87
CA ILE A 79 -2.35 -5.39 12.79
C ILE A 79 -2.51 -4.06 13.55
N GLU A 80 -1.98 -3.99 14.76
CA GLU A 80 -2.02 -2.77 15.59
C GLU A 80 -1.28 -1.61 14.93
N LYS A 81 -0.11 -1.86 14.33
CA LYS A 81 0.67 -0.84 13.64
C LYS A 81 -0.07 -0.26 12.44
N VAL A 82 -0.62 -1.12 11.60
CA VAL A 82 -1.35 -0.72 10.39
C VAL A 82 -2.64 0.01 10.77
N ASN A 83 -3.43 -0.56 11.65
CA ASN A 83 -4.69 0.06 12.08
C ASN A 83 -4.47 1.35 12.86
N GLY A 84 -3.40 1.43 13.67
CA GLY A 84 -2.98 2.66 14.33
C GLY A 84 -2.71 3.78 13.33
N PHE A 85 -1.95 3.50 12.28
CA PHE A 85 -1.71 4.46 11.21
C PHE A 85 -3.02 4.94 10.56
N ILE A 86 -3.89 3.99 10.20
CA ILE A 86 -5.18 4.30 9.58
C ILE A 86 -6.04 5.21 10.46
N MET A 87 -6.11 4.93 11.76
CA MET A 87 -6.90 5.72 12.71
C MET A 87 -6.28 7.08 13.00
N ASP A 88 -4.98 7.13 13.28
CA ASP A 88 -4.29 8.36 13.67
C ASP A 88 -4.28 9.39 12.54
N PHE A 89 -4.12 8.92 11.31
CA PHE A 89 -4.08 9.78 10.12
C PHE A 89 -5.42 9.87 9.38
N LYS A 90 -6.47 9.25 9.90
CA LYS A 90 -7.83 9.25 9.32
C LYS A 90 -7.85 8.82 7.85
N VAL A 91 -7.10 7.77 7.55
CA VAL A 91 -7.00 7.22 6.20
C VAL A 91 -8.29 6.50 5.84
N THR A 92 -8.87 6.81 4.69
CA THR A 92 -10.07 6.11 4.20
C THR A 92 -9.66 4.82 3.49
N VAL A 93 -10.17 3.68 3.95
CA VAL A 93 -9.99 2.41 3.25
C VAL A 93 -11.10 2.25 2.23
N LEU A 94 -10.75 2.21 0.96
CA LEU A 94 -11.68 2.12 -0.17
C LEU A 94 -11.91 0.66 -0.56
N ARG A 95 -13.14 0.34 -0.93
CA ARG A 95 -13.39 -0.93 -1.63
C ARG A 95 -12.72 -0.87 -3.00
N ASP A 96 -12.02 -1.93 -3.37
CA ASP A 96 -11.46 -2.06 -4.70
C ASP A 96 -12.58 -2.08 -5.74
N TYR A 97 -12.37 -1.37 -6.85
CA TYR A 97 -13.26 -1.50 -7.98
C TYR A 97 -12.98 -2.81 -8.71
N GLN A 98 -13.98 -3.67 -8.77
CA GLN A 98 -13.83 -5.02 -9.28
C GLN A 98 -14.53 -5.18 -10.63
N ASP A 99 -13.74 -5.20 -11.69
CA ASP A 99 -14.15 -5.57 -13.05
C ASP A 99 -12.99 -6.29 -13.74
N PRO A 100 -13.10 -7.61 -13.98
CA PRO A 100 -12.01 -8.38 -14.56
C PRO A 100 -11.57 -7.88 -15.94
N ASP A 101 -12.49 -7.45 -16.79
CA ASP A 101 -12.17 -6.98 -18.13
C ASP A 101 -11.43 -5.64 -18.11
N GLU A 102 -11.89 -4.71 -17.29
CA GLU A 102 -11.20 -3.43 -17.10
C GLU A 102 -9.82 -3.62 -16.46
N LEU A 103 -9.70 -4.54 -15.51
CA LEU A 103 -8.41 -4.86 -14.88
C LEU A 103 -7.40 -5.35 -15.93
N VAL A 104 -7.78 -6.31 -16.74
CA VAL A 104 -6.91 -6.84 -17.82
C VAL A 104 -6.52 -5.74 -18.81
N LYS A 105 -7.46 -4.89 -19.20
CA LYS A 105 -7.17 -3.73 -20.06
C LYS A 105 -6.15 -2.78 -19.43
N THR A 106 -6.31 -2.47 -18.15
CA THR A 106 -5.41 -1.59 -17.39
C THR A 106 -3.99 -2.17 -17.32
N ILE A 107 -3.87 -3.47 -17.04
CA ILE A 107 -2.60 -4.21 -17.06
C ILE A 107 -1.90 -4.03 -18.40
N LYS A 108 -2.62 -4.31 -19.50
CA LYS A 108 -2.05 -4.29 -20.85
C LYS A 108 -1.68 -2.89 -21.33
N ILE A 109 -2.58 -1.92 -21.15
CA ILE A 109 -2.40 -0.55 -21.63
C ILE A 109 -1.22 0.13 -20.94
N TYR A 110 -1.14 0.00 -19.62
CA TYR A 110 -0.11 0.70 -18.83
C TYR A 110 1.09 -0.17 -18.47
N ARG A 111 1.10 -1.45 -18.87
CA ARG A 111 2.17 -2.41 -18.57
C ARG A 111 2.46 -2.50 -17.07
N LEU A 112 1.40 -2.63 -16.28
CA LEU A 112 1.46 -2.73 -14.83
C LEU A 112 1.33 -4.17 -14.35
N ALA A 113 1.89 -4.47 -13.20
CA ALA A 113 1.57 -5.69 -12.47
C ALA A 113 0.09 -5.68 -12.03
N PRO A 114 -0.54 -6.85 -11.82
CA PRO A 114 -1.97 -6.91 -11.49
C PRO A 114 -2.40 -6.10 -10.28
N ASN A 115 -1.62 -6.11 -9.19
CA ASN A 115 -1.95 -5.33 -8.00
C ASN A 115 -1.87 -3.83 -8.26
N ASP A 116 -0.85 -3.38 -8.98
CA ASP A 116 -0.69 -1.97 -9.35
C ASP A 116 -1.82 -1.50 -10.27
N ALA A 117 -2.19 -2.34 -11.23
CA ALA A 117 -3.34 -2.08 -12.09
C ALA A 117 -4.65 -1.97 -11.30
N GLN A 118 -4.82 -2.79 -10.25
CA GLN A 118 -5.98 -2.71 -9.37
C GLN A 118 -6.02 -1.39 -8.58
N ILE A 119 -4.88 -0.90 -8.13
CA ILE A 119 -4.78 0.41 -7.48
C ILE A 119 -5.21 1.51 -8.46
N VAL A 120 -4.65 1.52 -9.67
CA VAL A 120 -4.97 2.49 -10.72
C VAL A 120 -6.46 2.46 -11.07
N LEU A 121 -7.02 1.27 -11.26
CA LEU A 121 -8.43 1.09 -11.60
C LEU A 121 -9.34 1.63 -10.49
N THR A 122 -9.02 1.36 -9.23
CA THR A 122 -9.77 1.88 -8.08
C THR A 122 -9.68 3.40 -8.00
N CYS A 123 -8.50 3.98 -8.18
CA CYS A 123 -8.32 5.43 -8.24
C CYS A 123 -9.19 6.07 -9.33
N LYS A 124 -9.17 5.49 -10.54
CA LYS A 124 -9.98 5.97 -11.65
C LYS A 124 -11.47 6.04 -11.32
N HIS A 125 -12.03 4.97 -10.78
CA HIS A 125 -13.45 4.89 -10.44
C HIS A 125 -13.85 5.66 -9.18
N ARG A 126 -12.87 6.10 -8.39
CA ARG A 126 -13.07 6.96 -7.22
C ARG A 126 -12.75 8.43 -7.49
N SER A 127 -12.41 8.76 -8.74
CA SER A 127 -11.99 10.12 -9.13
C SER A 127 -10.81 10.65 -8.32
N ILE A 128 -9.88 9.76 -8.00
CA ILE A 128 -8.62 10.10 -7.34
C ILE A 128 -7.54 10.18 -8.41
N GLU A 129 -7.00 11.37 -8.61
CA GLU A 129 -6.04 11.65 -9.68
C GLU A 129 -4.59 11.75 -9.18
N THR A 130 -4.36 11.60 -7.87
CA THR A 130 -3.03 11.69 -7.27
C THR A 130 -2.71 10.41 -6.49
N LEU A 131 -1.56 9.81 -6.82
CA LEU A 131 -1.01 8.64 -6.12
C LEU A 131 0.36 8.98 -5.55
N ALA A 132 0.53 8.75 -4.27
CA ALA A 132 1.83 8.82 -3.60
C ALA A 132 2.48 7.44 -3.61
N THR A 133 3.61 7.32 -4.28
CA THR A 133 4.36 6.07 -4.39
C THR A 133 5.83 6.35 -4.74
N PHE A 134 6.72 5.45 -4.34
CA PHE A 134 8.11 5.44 -4.80
C PHE A 134 8.33 4.58 -6.05
N ASP A 135 7.27 3.95 -6.56
CA ASP A 135 7.36 3.11 -7.75
C ASP A 135 7.17 3.94 -9.03
N GLU A 136 8.20 3.97 -9.86
CA GLU A 136 8.22 4.67 -11.15
C GLU A 136 7.24 4.08 -12.17
N ASP A 137 6.80 2.83 -12.01
CA ASP A 137 5.92 2.17 -12.97
C ASP A 137 4.58 2.90 -13.13
N PHE A 138 4.09 3.53 -12.08
CA PHE A 138 2.85 4.31 -12.12
C PHE A 138 2.93 5.57 -13.00
N LYS A 139 4.12 6.05 -13.31
CA LYS A 139 4.31 7.18 -14.25
C LYS A 139 3.87 6.86 -15.68
N ARG A 140 3.67 5.57 -16.00
CA ARG A 140 3.11 5.15 -17.28
C ARG A 140 1.62 5.45 -17.44
N VAL A 141 0.94 5.86 -16.37
CA VAL A 141 -0.48 6.20 -16.37
C VAL A 141 -0.65 7.72 -16.57
N PRO A 142 -1.02 8.19 -17.79
CA PRO A 142 -0.86 9.60 -18.14
C PRO A 142 -1.80 10.56 -17.40
N TRP A 143 -2.94 10.08 -16.91
CA TRP A 143 -3.90 10.89 -16.15
C TRP A 143 -3.62 10.92 -14.64
N LEU A 144 -2.75 10.05 -14.15
CA LEU A 144 -2.44 9.91 -12.73
C LEU A 144 -1.21 10.78 -12.37
N LYS A 145 -1.40 11.72 -11.47
CA LYS A 145 -0.30 12.49 -10.90
C LYS A 145 0.42 11.62 -9.85
N VAL A 146 1.66 11.28 -10.12
CA VAL A 146 2.49 10.50 -9.19
C VAL A 146 3.36 11.45 -8.36
N ILE A 147 3.37 11.26 -7.05
CA ILE A 147 4.22 11.99 -6.10
C ILE A 147 5.05 10.98 -5.28
N PRO A 148 6.31 11.23 -4.90
CA PRO A 148 7.04 12.48 -5.02
C PRO A 148 7.30 12.94 -6.43
#